data_0d7ff5b4604e3feeec425ce64d9efdb7
#
_entry.id   0d7ff5b4604e3feeec425ce64d9efdb7
#
_cell.length_a   1.000
_cell.length_b   1.000
_cell.length_c   1.000
_cell.angle_alpha   90.00
_cell.angle_beta   90.00
_cell.angle_gamma   90.00
#
_symmetry.space_group_name_H-M   'P 1'
#
loop_
_entity.id
_entity.type
_entity.pdbx_description
1 polymer ?
#
loop_
_entity_poly.entity_id
_entity_poly.type
_entity_poly.pdbx_seq_one_letter_code
_entity_poly.pdbx_strand_id
1 'polypeptide(L)'
;CPYFSDDAKAMLNEQTAPPMKTITVGDHKLGGETVLFRHEKTLVNKNLYAVSVCTCMSAEEADKKLADLQKVDYERIGERMYVEFVFVANKQSDPAVYAELVKKAAATGRDLILECWDVECAKAALAVAGKNVILDGATPDNYEAMNAVAKEAGVVLGVHADTISDLYDTVKKLEAAGNKNLVLDVTGKTAKET
;
A
#
# COMPACT_ATOMS: atom_id res chain seq x y z
N CYS A 1 32.20 9.48 11.88
CA CYS A 1 33.63 9.26 11.66
C CYS A 1 34.40 10.40 12.32
N PRO A 2 35.41 10.16 13.17
CA PRO A 2 36.13 11.21 13.89
C PRO A 2 37.04 12.06 12.98
N TYR A 3 37.20 11.65 11.72
CA TYR A 3 38.06 12.33 10.74
C TYR A 3 37.33 13.30 9.82
N PHE A 4 35.99 13.38 9.92
CA PHE A 4 35.21 14.32 9.12
C PHE A 4 34.90 15.57 9.93
N SER A 5 35.17 16.74 9.36
CA SER A 5 34.70 18.00 9.92
C SER A 5 33.17 18.08 9.93
N ASP A 6 32.63 18.93 10.78
CA ASP A 6 31.17 19.10 10.83
C ASP A 6 30.61 19.71 9.56
N ASP A 7 31.39 20.57 8.86
CA ASP A 7 31.05 21.09 7.54
C ASP A 7 30.96 19.99 6.48
N ALA A 8 31.91 19.04 6.49
CA ALA A 8 31.90 17.91 5.56
C ALA A 8 30.70 16.96 5.84
N LYS A 9 30.31 16.80 7.10
CA LYS A 9 29.10 16.05 7.47
C LYS A 9 27.83 16.76 7.01
N ALA A 10 27.77 18.10 7.16
CA ALA A 10 26.64 18.89 6.66
C ALA A 10 26.50 18.78 5.16
N MET A 11 27.58 18.94 4.39
CA MET A 11 27.58 18.76 2.94
C MET A 11 27.12 17.36 2.50
N LEU A 12 27.56 16.31 3.20
CA LEU A 12 27.13 14.94 2.91
C LEU A 12 25.65 14.75 3.19
N ASN A 13 25.12 15.31 4.28
CA ASN A 13 23.72 15.24 4.61
C ASN A 13 22.82 15.99 3.60
N GLU A 14 23.28 17.14 3.12
CA GLU A 14 22.58 17.91 2.07
C GLU A 14 22.52 17.17 0.73
N GLN A 15 23.57 16.40 0.41
CA GLN A 15 23.69 15.63 -0.82
C GLN A 15 23.06 14.22 -0.73
N THR A 16 22.71 13.77 0.46
CA THR A 16 22.14 12.44 0.67
C THR A 16 20.61 12.53 0.63
N ALA A 17 19.98 11.67 -0.17
CA ALA A 17 18.54 11.56 -0.18
C ALA A 17 18.03 11.22 1.23
N PRO A 18 16.96 11.87 1.72
CA PRO A 18 16.40 11.54 3.03
C PRO A 18 15.97 10.06 3.04
N PRO A 19 16.09 9.37 4.18
CA PRO A 19 15.66 7.98 4.29
C PRO A 19 14.17 7.87 3.99
N MET A 20 13.76 6.73 3.41
CA MET A 20 12.36 6.44 3.14
C MET A 20 11.54 6.53 4.43
N LYS A 21 10.42 7.25 4.37
CA LYS A 21 9.52 7.40 5.50
C LYS A 21 8.74 6.11 5.74
N THR A 22 8.52 5.79 6.99
CA THR A 22 7.55 4.77 7.39
C THR A 22 6.13 5.32 7.16
N ILE A 23 5.31 4.56 6.46
CA ILE A 23 3.88 4.78 6.30
C ILE A 23 3.13 3.95 7.33
N THR A 24 2.08 4.49 7.93
CA THR A 24 1.28 3.77 8.91
C THR A 24 -0.15 3.59 8.41
N VAL A 25 -0.66 2.36 8.48
CA VAL A 25 -2.05 2.00 8.18
C VAL A 25 -2.56 1.21 9.38
N GLY A 26 -3.53 1.76 10.11
CA GLY A 26 -3.93 1.18 11.39
C GLY A 26 -2.75 1.07 12.35
N ASP A 27 -2.52 -0.13 12.86
CA ASP A 27 -1.38 -0.46 13.73
C ASP A 27 -0.15 -0.93 12.95
N HIS A 28 -0.24 -1.02 11.63
CA HIS A 28 0.80 -1.58 10.78
C HIS A 28 1.69 -0.49 10.18
N LYS A 29 3.01 -0.75 10.21
CA LYS A 29 4.04 0.13 9.66
C LYS A 29 4.61 -0.48 8.40
N LEU A 30 4.60 0.30 7.31
CA LEU A 30 5.10 -0.09 6.00
C LEU A 30 6.35 0.72 5.64
N GLY A 31 7.29 0.07 4.99
CA GLY A 31 8.50 0.72 4.49
C GLY A 31 9.42 1.20 5.61
N GLY A 32 10.08 2.30 5.35
CA GLY A 32 11.15 2.81 6.18
C GLY A 32 12.47 2.08 5.94
N GLU A 33 13.56 2.77 6.12
CA GLU A 33 14.89 2.19 6.03
C GLU A 33 15.84 2.81 7.04
N THR A 34 16.81 2.01 7.51
CA THR A 34 17.97 2.49 8.24
C THR A 34 19.18 2.35 7.34
N VAL A 35 19.82 3.47 7.00
CA VAL A 35 21.05 3.49 6.19
C VAL A 35 22.14 4.08 7.05
N LEU A 36 22.97 3.23 7.66
CA LEU A 36 24.22 3.63 8.31
C LEU A 36 25.37 3.54 7.32
N PHE A 37 25.45 2.39 6.61
CA PHE A 37 26.38 2.17 5.53
C PHE A 37 25.67 1.43 4.41
N ARG A 38 26.18 1.55 3.17
CA ARG A 38 25.56 0.93 2.00
C ARG A 38 25.32 -0.60 2.14
N HIS A 39 26.20 -1.29 2.83
CA HIS A 39 26.11 -2.74 3.05
C HIS A 39 25.25 -3.11 4.28
N GLU A 40 24.83 -2.11 5.08
CA GLU A 40 23.98 -2.28 6.26
C GLU A 40 22.55 -1.78 6.03
N LYS A 41 22.17 -1.56 4.77
CA LYS A 41 20.82 -1.14 4.43
C LYS A 41 19.82 -2.23 4.81
N THR A 42 19.03 -1.96 5.82
CA THR A 42 18.02 -2.89 6.33
C THR A 42 16.64 -2.24 6.33
N LEU A 43 15.64 -3.04 6.09
CA LEU A 43 14.25 -2.62 6.30
C LEU A 43 13.97 -2.54 7.80
N VAL A 44 13.42 -1.42 8.24
CA VAL A 44 13.12 -1.16 9.67
C VAL A 44 11.92 -1.97 10.14
N ASN A 45 10.92 -2.14 9.26
CA ASN A 45 9.69 -2.82 9.57
C ASN A 45 9.63 -4.21 8.92
N LYS A 46 8.93 -5.14 9.57
CA LYS A 46 8.70 -6.49 9.03
C LYS A 46 7.84 -6.41 7.77
N ASN A 47 8.04 -7.40 6.88
CA ASN A 47 7.13 -7.61 5.77
C ASN A 47 5.74 -7.99 6.30
N LEU A 48 4.72 -7.43 5.70
CA LEU A 48 3.32 -7.71 6.01
C LEU A 48 2.71 -8.57 4.92
N TYR A 49 1.70 -9.35 5.28
CA TYR A 49 1.06 -10.30 4.38
C TYR A 49 -0.36 -9.86 4.05
N ALA A 50 -0.77 -10.08 2.80
CA ALA A 50 -2.12 -9.85 2.34
C ALA A 50 -2.70 -11.09 1.68
N VAL A 51 -3.96 -11.41 1.99
CA VAL A 51 -4.73 -12.42 1.25
C VAL A 51 -5.61 -11.73 0.24
N SER A 52 -5.49 -12.14 -1.04
CA SER A 52 -6.26 -11.52 -2.11
C SER A 52 -7.63 -12.17 -2.30
N VAL A 53 -8.65 -11.33 -2.46
CA VAL A 53 -9.97 -11.67 -2.99
C VAL A 53 -10.29 -10.76 -4.18
N CYS A 54 -11.16 -11.19 -5.08
CA CYS A 54 -11.42 -10.50 -6.33
C CYS A 54 -12.92 -10.52 -6.63
N THR A 55 -13.46 -9.48 -7.27
CA THR A 55 -14.83 -9.49 -7.82
C THR A 55 -15.02 -10.54 -8.93
N CYS A 56 -13.94 -11.10 -9.47
CA CYS A 56 -13.94 -12.19 -10.43
C CYS A 56 -14.22 -13.58 -9.82
N MET A 57 -14.13 -13.72 -8.48
CA MET A 57 -14.43 -14.95 -7.77
C MET A 57 -15.95 -15.15 -7.59
N SER A 58 -16.36 -16.41 -7.45
CA SER A 58 -17.70 -16.66 -6.95
C SER A 58 -17.86 -16.21 -5.47
N ALA A 59 -19.07 -15.89 -5.08
CA ALA A 59 -19.35 -15.48 -3.70
C ALA A 59 -18.91 -16.55 -2.69
N GLU A 60 -19.12 -17.83 -3.01
CA GLU A 60 -18.74 -18.96 -2.17
C GLU A 60 -17.22 -19.08 -1.99
N GLU A 61 -16.45 -18.88 -3.06
CA GLU A 61 -14.97 -18.91 -3.00
C GLU A 61 -14.43 -17.75 -2.18
N ALA A 62 -14.97 -16.54 -2.37
CA ALA A 62 -14.58 -15.37 -1.60
C ALA A 62 -14.92 -15.55 -0.09
N ASP A 63 -16.13 -15.99 0.22
CA ASP A 63 -16.56 -16.24 1.60
C ASP A 63 -15.73 -17.34 2.27
N LYS A 64 -15.41 -18.41 1.56
CA LYS A 64 -14.50 -19.46 2.05
C LYS A 64 -13.11 -18.94 2.34
N LYS A 65 -12.52 -18.16 1.43
CA LYS A 65 -11.19 -17.55 1.63
C LYS A 65 -11.16 -16.64 2.86
N LEU A 66 -12.15 -15.79 3.01
CA LEU A 66 -12.27 -14.88 4.15
C LEU A 66 -12.49 -15.65 5.47
N ALA A 67 -13.25 -16.75 5.45
CA ALA A 67 -13.42 -17.62 6.61
C ALA A 67 -12.13 -18.38 6.96
N ASP A 68 -11.40 -18.86 5.97
CA ASP A 68 -10.11 -19.54 6.19
C ASP A 68 -9.04 -18.57 6.70
N LEU A 69 -9.08 -17.31 6.30
CA LEU A 69 -8.20 -16.26 6.81
C LEU A 69 -8.32 -16.09 8.33
N GLN A 70 -9.52 -16.21 8.89
CA GLN A 70 -9.74 -16.10 10.33
C GLN A 70 -9.03 -17.21 11.14
N LYS A 71 -8.67 -18.31 10.50
CA LYS A 71 -7.92 -19.43 11.13
C LYS A 71 -6.42 -19.18 11.15
N VAL A 72 -5.94 -18.18 10.40
CA VAL A 72 -4.51 -17.81 10.33
C VAL A 72 -4.20 -16.79 11.43
N ASP A 73 -4.22 -17.23 12.65
CA ASP A 73 -3.75 -16.52 13.84
C ASP A 73 -3.28 -17.55 14.85
N TYR A 74 -2.05 -18.01 14.70
CA TYR A 74 -1.46 -19.05 15.55
C TYR A 74 0.05 -18.82 15.71
N GLU A 75 0.60 -19.40 16.76
CA GLU A 75 2.04 -19.37 17.02
C GLU A 75 2.73 -20.58 16.38
N ARG A 76 3.85 -20.35 15.72
CA ARG A 76 4.74 -21.39 15.20
C ARG A 76 6.19 -21.00 15.42
N ILE A 77 6.92 -21.87 16.12
CA ILE A 77 8.36 -21.68 16.43
C ILE A 77 8.63 -20.31 17.07
N GLY A 78 7.76 -19.87 18.02
CA GLY A 78 7.90 -18.60 18.72
C GLY A 78 7.53 -17.36 17.89
N GLU A 79 6.98 -17.53 16.69
CA GLU A 79 6.50 -16.43 15.84
C GLU A 79 5.00 -16.54 15.60
N ARG A 80 4.31 -15.41 15.69
CA ARG A 80 2.89 -15.32 15.35
C ARG A 80 2.73 -15.36 13.84
N MET A 81 2.00 -16.36 13.36
CA MET A 81 1.56 -16.47 11.98
C MET A 81 0.24 -15.72 11.86
N TYR A 82 0.28 -14.59 11.17
CA TYR A 82 -0.85 -13.68 11.03
C TYR A 82 -0.84 -13.05 9.65
N VAL A 83 -2.01 -12.74 9.13
CA VAL A 83 -2.17 -11.99 7.87
C VAL A 83 -2.77 -10.64 8.23
N GLU A 84 -2.08 -9.59 7.92
CA GLU A 84 -2.42 -8.23 8.32
C GLU A 84 -3.49 -7.61 7.43
N PHE A 85 -3.44 -7.90 6.13
CA PHE A 85 -4.28 -7.25 5.13
C PHE A 85 -5.16 -8.22 4.36
N VAL A 86 -6.32 -7.71 3.93
CA VAL A 86 -7.07 -8.29 2.81
C VAL A 86 -6.90 -7.38 1.59
N PHE A 87 -6.38 -7.95 0.51
CA PHE A 87 -6.28 -7.28 -0.78
C PHE A 87 -7.55 -7.56 -1.58
N VAL A 88 -8.32 -6.52 -1.89
CA VAL A 88 -9.60 -6.63 -2.60
C VAL A 88 -9.46 -6.06 -4.00
N ALA A 89 -9.41 -6.93 -5.00
CA ALA A 89 -9.23 -6.54 -6.40
C ALA A 89 -10.57 -6.30 -7.10
N ASN A 90 -10.72 -5.14 -7.74
CA ASN A 90 -11.87 -4.83 -8.59
C ASN A 90 -11.57 -5.18 -10.05
N LYS A 91 -12.16 -6.26 -10.54
CA LYS A 91 -11.99 -6.72 -11.94
C LYS A 91 -13.24 -6.57 -12.81
N GLN A 92 -14.38 -6.17 -12.21
CA GLN A 92 -15.67 -6.07 -12.91
C GLN A 92 -16.17 -4.63 -13.10
N SER A 93 -15.52 -3.65 -12.48
CA SER A 93 -15.87 -2.22 -12.53
C SER A 93 -17.33 -1.92 -12.16
N ASP A 94 -17.94 -2.76 -11.31
CA ASP A 94 -19.28 -2.55 -10.75
C ASP A 94 -19.14 -2.06 -9.31
N PRO A 95 -19.54 -0.80 -9.01
CA PRO A 95 -19.40 -0.24 -7.67
C PRO A 95 -20.16 -1.00 -6.58
N ALA A 96 -21.34 -1.55 -6.89
CA ALA A 96 -22.16 -2.24 -5.93
C ALA A 96 -21.55 -3.61 -5.56
N VAL A 97 -21.15 -4.38 -6.58
CA VAL A 97 -20.49 -5.69 -6.39
C VAL A 97 -19.17 -5.51 -5.63
N TYR A 98 -18.41 -4.48 -5.97
CA TYR A 98 -17.15 -4.20 -5.31
C TYR A 98 -17.34 -3.79 -3.85
N ALA A 99 -18.29 -2.89 -3.56
CA ALA A 99 -18.60 -2.46 -2.19
C ALA A 99 -19.07 -3.62 -1.31
N GLU A 100 -19.89 -4.56 -1.83
CA GLU A 100 -20.31 -5.74 -1.09
C GLU A 100 -19.12 -6.66 -0.74
N LEU A 101 -18.19 -6.87 -1.67
CA LEU A 101 -16.98 -7.66 -1.40
C LEU A 101 -16.09 -6.98 -0.36
N VAL A 102 -15.91 -5.66 -0.47
CA VAL A 102 -15.15 -4.85 0.50
C VAL A 102 -15.78 -4.90 1.89
N LYS A 103 -17.09 -4.83 1.99
CA LYS A 103 -17.83 -4.97 3.25
C LYS A 103 -17.59 -6.32 3.92
N LYS A 104 -17.60 -7.42 3.14
CA LYS A 104 -17.25 -8.76 3.63
C LYS A 104 -15.80 -8.84 4.12
N ALA A 105 -14.87 -8.25 3.36
CA ALA A 105 -13.47 -8.17 3.74
C ALA A 105 -13.27 -7.36 5.03
N ALA A 106 -13.92 -6.21 5.15
CA ALA A 106 -13.87 -5.37 6.37
C ALA A 106 -14.40 -6.09 7.61
N ALA A 107 -15.40 -6.95 7.45
CA ALA A 107 -15.94 -7.76 8.55
C ALA A 107 -14.93 -8.75 9.15
N THR A 108 -13.82 -9.05 8.47
CA THR A 108 -12.73 -9.88 9.00
C THR A 108 -11.91 -9.19 10.10
N GLY A 109 -12.03 -7.87 10.23
CA GLY A 109 -11.22 -7.07 11.16
C GLY A 109 -9.77 -6.87 10.73
N ARG A 110 -9.41 -7.25 9.49
CA ARG A 110 -8.09 -6.99 8.89
C ARG A 110 -8.08 -5.61 8.23
N ASP A 111 -6.91 -5.01 8.10
CA ASP A 111 -6.73 -3.81 7.31
C ASP A 111 -6.89 -4.12 5.81
N LEU A 112 -7.24 -3.14 5.00
CA LEU A 112 -7.61 -3.37 3.62
C LEU A 112 -6.64 -2.72 2.63
N ILE A 113 -6.38 -3.42 1.53
CA ILE A 113 -5.79 -2.85 0.32
C ILE A 113 -6.87 -2.97 -0.77
N LEU A 114 -7.32 -1.83 -1.29
CA LEU A 114 -8.38 -1.75 -2.28
C LEU A 114 -7.77 -1.43 -3.66
N GLU A 115 -7.64 -2.44 -4.52
CA GLU A 115 -7.22 -2.25 -5.90
C GLU A 115 -8.42 -1.76 -6.72
N CYS A 116 -8.39 -0.51 -7.15
CA CYS A 116 -9.47 0.08 -7.94
C CYS A 116 -8.96 1.23 -8.81
N TRP A 117 -9.18 1.14 -10.12
CA TRP A 117 -8.77 2.14 -11.10
C TRP A 117 -9.88 3.16 -11.40
N ASP A 118 -11.10 2.89 -10.97
CA ASP A 118 -12.29 3.71 -11.19
C ASP A 118 -12.67 4.49 -9.94
N VAL A 119 -12.91 5.79 -10.10
CA VAL A 119 -13.18 6.73 -9.01
C VAL A 119 -14.50 6.42 -8.29
N GLU A 120 -15.55 6.04 -9.04
CA GLU A 120 -16.86 5.76 -8.43
C GLU A 120 -16.85 4.45 -7.66
N CYS A 121 -16.14 3.44 -8.16
CA CYS A 121 -15.89 2.21 -7.43
C CYS A 121 -15.07 2.47 -6.16
N ALA A 122 -14.04 3.32 -6.24
CA ALA A 122 -13.21 3.68 -5.10
C ALA A 122 -14.02 4.38 -4.00
N LYS A 123 -14.89 5.34 -4.36
CA LYS A 123 -15.78 6.01 -3.41
C LYS A 123 -16.76 5.04 -2.75
N ALA A 124 -17.40 4.16 -3.54
CA ALA A 124 -18.34 3.17 -3.03
C ALA A 124 -17.65 2.19 -2.04
N ALA A 125 -16.44 1.74 -2.37
CA ALA A 125 -15.64 0.87 -1.53
C ALA A 125 -15.22 1.57 -0.21
N LEU A 126 -14.71 2.79 -0.29
CA LEU A 126 -14.26 3.54 0.88
C LEU A 126 -15.41 3.87 1.86
N ALA A 127 -16.63 4.04 1.35
CA ALA A 127 -17.80 4.25 2.19
C ALA A 127 -18.09 3.09 3.17
N VAL A 128 -17.62 1.89 2.86
CA VAL A 128 -17.86 0.66 3.66
C VAL A 128 -16.59 0.04 4.24
N ALA A 129 -15.41 0.48 3.81
CA ALA A 129 -14.12 -0.13 4.17
C ALA A 129 -13.58 0.27 5.55
N GLY A 130 -14.04 1.41 6.11
CA GLY A 130 -13.46 1.96 7.35
C GLY A 130 -12.26 2.88 7.09
N LYS A 131 -11.36 3.01 8.08
CA LYS A 131 -10.26 4.01 8.03
C LYS A 131 -8.88 3.42 7.71
N ASN A 132 -8.66 2.15 8.02
CA ASN A 132 -7.37 1.49 7.87
C ASN A 132 -7.24 0.90 6.45
N VAL A 133 -7.07 1.76 5.48
CA VAL A 133 -7.14 1.38 4.06
C VAL A 133 -5.97 1.95 3.29
N ILE A 134 -5.45 1.14 2.38
CA ILE A 134 -4.62 1.59 1.25
C ILE A 134 -5.53 1.57 0.03
N LEU A 135 -5.77 2.73 -0.58
CA LEU A 135 -6.46 2.82 -1.86
C LEU A 135 -5.42 2.69 -2.98
N ASP A 136 -5.30 1.51 -3.57
CA ASP A 136 -4.35 1.20 -4.62
C ASP A 136 -5.00 1.31 -6.00
N GLY A 137 -4.52 2.25 -6.80
CA GLY A 137 -5.11 2.49 -8.13
C GLY A 137 -4.84 3.86 -8.72
N ALA A 138 -3.96 4.67 -8.14
CA ALA A 138 -3.52 5.90 -8.78
C ALA A 138 -2.50 5.58 -9.88
N THR A 139 -2.83 5.98 -11.10
CA THR A 139 -1.99 5.82 -12.30
C THR A 139 -1.62 7.19 -12.86
N PRO A 140 -0.67 7.29 -13.82
CA PRO A 140 -0.37 8.54 -14.51
C PRO A 140 -1.58 9.27 -15.10
N ASP A 141 -2.64 8.52 -15.43
CA ASP A 141 -3.83 9.07 -16.10
C ASP A 141 -4.92 9.53 -15.13
N ASN A 142 -5.00 8.93 -13.92
CA ASN A 142 -6.09 9.19 -12.97
C ASN A 142 -5.64 9.73 -11.60
N TYR A 143 -4.33 9.94 -11.40
CA TYR A 143 -3.74 10.25 -10.08
C TYR A 143 -4.39 11.46 -9.38
N GLU A 144 -4.83 12.48 -10.12
CA GLU A 144 -5.45 13.68 -9.53
C GLU A 144 -6.79 13.34 -8.86
N ALA A 145 -7.63 12.60 -9.58
CA ALA A 145 -8.95 12.21 -9.09
C ALA A 145 -8.83 11.20 -7.93
N MET A 146 -7.96 10.21 -8.05
CA MET A 146 -7.71 9.23 -6.99
C MET A 146 -7.10 9.87 -5.75
N ASN A 147 -6.21 10.85 -5.92
CA ASN A 147 -5.63 11.63 -4.83
C ASN A 147 -6.69 12.45 -4.07
N ALA A 148 -7.64 13.06 -4.80
CA ALA A 148 -8.74 13.78 -4.19
C ALA A 148 -9.60 12.85 -3.30
N VAL A 149 -9.95 11.68 -3.80
CA VAL A 149 -10.71 10.64 -3.07
C VAL A 149 -9.94 10.15 -1.84
N ALA A 150 -8.65 9.83 -1.99
CA ALA A 150 -7.82 9.36 -0.88
C ALA A 150 -7.67 10.42 0.23
N LYS A 151 -7.50 11.69 -0.15
CA LYS A 151 -7.43 12.81 0.79
C LYS A 151 -8.74 13.04 1.53
N GLU A 152 -9.87 12.99 0.84
CA GLU A 152 -11.20 13.14 1.43
C GLU A 152 -11.47 12.02 2.44
N ALA A 153 -11.11 10.79 2.11
CA ALA A 153 -11.26 9.64 2.99
C ALA A 153 -10.17 9.55 4.10
N GLY A 154 -9.07 10.29 3.96
CA GLY A 154 -7.95 10.26 4.91
C GLY A 154 -7.16 8.96 4.90
N VAL A 155 -7.08 8.29 3.74
CA VAL A 155 -6.42 6.98 3.56
C VAL A 155 -5.09 7.11 2.80
N VAL A 156 -4.27 6.07 2.88
CA VAL A 156 -3.01 5.96 2.13
C VAL A 156 -3.33 5.70 0.66
N LEU A 157 -2.58 6.35 -0.25
CA LEU A 157 -2.75 6.18 -1.69
C LEU A 157 -1.65 5.27 -2.25
N GLY A 158 -2.05 4.20 -2.93
CA GLY A 158 -1.19 3.36 -3.74
C GLY A 158 -1.04 3.95 -5.15
N VAL A 159 0.19 4.02 -5.63
CA VAL A 159 0.53 4.56 -6.96
C VAL A 159 1.16 3.47 -7.78
N HIS A 160 0.55 3.20 -8.92
CA HIS A 160 0.99 2.19 -9.87
C HIS A 160 1.43 2.81 -11.19
N ALA A 161 2.50 2.29 -11.80
CA ALA A 161 2.88 2.60 -13.17
C ALA A 161 3.65 1.44 -13.80
N ASP A 162 3.58 1.33 -15.13
CA ASP A 162 4.28 0.30 -15.90
C ASP A 162 5.80 0.49 -15.91
N THR A 163 6.29 1.73 -15.71
CA THR A 163 7.71 2.05 -15.67
C THR A 163 8.08 2.84 -14.42
N ILE A 164 9.33 2.68 -13.96
CA ILE A 164 9.87 3.46 -12.83
C ILE A 164 9.87 4.96 -13.14
N SER A 165 10.08 5.36 -14.41
CA SER A 165 10.07 6.76 -14.80
C SER A 165 8.68 7.38 -14.64
N ASP A 166 7.63 6.70 -15.12
CA ASP A 166 6.26 7.18 -15.00
C ASP A 166 5.80 7.21 -13.54
N LEU A 167 6.22 6.21 -12.76
CA LEU A 167 5.96 6.18 -11.33
C LEU A 167 6.59 7.39 -10.63
N TYR A 168 7.85 7.66 -10.90
CA TYR A 168 8.59 8.79 -10.32
C TYR A 168 7.93 10.14 -10.66
N ASP A 169 7.55 10.34 -11.92
CA ASP A 169 6.90 11.57 -12.37
C ASP A 169 5.51 11.74 -11.72
N THR A 170 4.76 10.66 -11.58
CA THR A 170 3.46 10.67 -10.91
C THR A 170 3.59 10.99 -9.42
N VAL A 171 4.55 10.36 -8.75
CA VAL A 171 4.85 10.62 -7.33
C VAL A 171 5.24 12.09 -7.11
N LYS A 172 6.11 12.66 -7.97
CA LYS A 172 6.47 14.08 -7.88
C LYS A 172 5.26 15.01 -7.99
N LYS A 173 4.33 14.72 -8.90
CA LYS A 173 3.09 15.50 -9.05
C LYS A 173 2.22 15.39 -7.80
N LEU A 174 2.09 14.20 -7.22
CA LEU A 174 1.34 13.96 -5.98
C LEU A 174 1.97 14.65 -4.77
N GLU A 175 3.30 14.64 -4.65
CA GLU A 175 4.02 15.35 -3.60
C GLU A 175 3.88 16.87 -3.75
N ALA A 176 3.94 17.40 -4.96
CA ALA A 176 3.68 18.81 -5.25
C ALA A 176 2.23 19.21 -4.89
N ALA A 177 1.27 18.29 -5.07
CA ALA A 177 -0.11 18.42 -4.61
C ALA A 177 -0.27 18.26 -3.08
N GLY A 178 0.84 18.04 -2.35
CA GLY A 178 0.88 17.94 -0.88
C GLY A 178 0.53 16.56 -0.31
N ASN A 179 0.46 15.50 -1.13
CA ASN A 179 0.29 14.14 -0.64
C ASN A 179 1.65 13.43 -0.56
N LYS A 180 2.07 13.10 0.66
CA LYS A 180 3.31 12.36 0.94
C LYS A 180 3.02 10.98 1.57
N ASN A 181 1.75 10.61 1.65
CA ASN A 181 1.31 9.35 2.25
C ASN A 181 1.04 8.34 1.14
N LEU A 182 2.11 7.92 0.48
CA LEU A 182 2.07 7.12 -0.74
C LEU A 182 2.73 5.75 -0.54
N VAL A 183 2.11 4.71 -1.10
CA VAL A 183 2.69 3.38 -1.30
C VAL A 183 2.93 3.18 -2.79
N LEU A 184 4.11 2.71 -3.16
CA LEU A 184 4.50 2.56 -4.55
C LEU A 184 4.37 1.10 -4.97
N ASP A 185 3.63 0.88 -6.06
CA ASP A 185 3.51 -0.41 -6.72
C ASP A 185 4.27 -0.38 -8.05
N VAL A 186 5.32 -1.19 -8.12
CA VAL A 186 6.14 -1.40 -9.32
C VAL A 186 6.01 -2.87 -9.71
N THR A 187 4.83 -3.27 -10.14
CA THR A 187 4.60 -4.65 -10.53
C THR A 187 4.96 -4.86 -11.99
N GLY A 188 6.16 -5.34 -12.26
CA GLY A 188 6.57 -5.81 -13.59
C GLY A 188 5.86 -7.09 -13.99
N LYS A 189 5.72 -7.32 -15.29
CA LYS A 189 5.10 -8.53 -15.85
C LYS A 189 5.93 -9.79 -15.61
N THR A 190 7.22 -9.62 -15.34
CA THR A 190 8.17 -10.69 -15.07
C THR A 190 9.11 -10.31 -13.92
N ALA A 191 9.68 -11.31 -13.23
CA ALA A 191 10.69 -11.08 -12.18
C ALA A 191 11.95 -10.34 -12.66
N LYS A 192 12.14 -10.19 -13.96
CA LYS A 192 13.25 -9.42 -14.55
C LYS A 192 12.89 -7.94 -14.69
N GLU A 193 11.61 -7.62 -14.82
CA GLU A 193 11.09 -6.26 -14.97
C GLU A 193 10.77 -5.61 -13.63
N THR A 194 10.62 -6.41 -12.57
CA THR A 194 10.50 -5.98 -11.17
C THR A 194 11.89 -5.91 -10.53
#